data_12f1a91c3f7bcdaab28ddb58f726b377
#
_entry.id   12f1a91c3f7bcdaab28ddb58f726b377
#
_cell.length_a   1.000
_cell.length_b   1.000
_cell.length_c   1.000
_cell.angle_alpha   90.00
_cell.angle_beta   90.00
_cell.angle_gamma   90.00
#
_symmetry.space_group_name_H-M   'P 1'
#
loop_
_entity.id
_entity.type
_entity.pdbx_description
1 polymer ?
#
loop_
_entity_poly.entity_id
_entity_poly.type
_entity_poly.pdbx_seq_one_letter_code
_entity_poly.pdbx_strand_id
1 'polypeptide(L)'
;MAEVKLSMEEYHNVVKSLYTLIEKLYEMTKKCNDYKRQRDELINDMQNVKRKAEAFDEIKEMIDWFDEIEPYEFKAQVVRIKRIINDLEEQ
;
A
#
# COMPACT_ATOMS: atom_id res chain seq x y z
N MET A 1 -28.58 14.72 -48.62
CA MET A 1 -28.06 14.23 -47.37
C MET A 1 -28.81 12.97 -46.94
N ALA A 2 -28.10 11.88 -46.70
CA ALA A 2 -28.76 10.65 -46.24
C ALA A 2 -29.11 10.79 -44.75
N GLU A 3 -30.37 10.68 -44.44
CA GLU A 3 -30.81 10.63 -43.05
C GLU A 3 -30.74 9.20 -42.54
N VAL A 4 -30.16 9.03 -41.37
CA VAL A 4 -30.18 7.76 -40.69
C VAL A 4 -31.49 7.65 -39.94
N LYS A 5 -32.36 6.76 -40.43
CA LYS A 5 -33.64 6.46 -39.77
C LYS A 5 -33.48 5.13 -39.04
N LEU A 6 -33.63 5.18 -37.73
CA LEU A 6 -33.69 3.98 -36.90
C LEU A 6 -35.15 3.60 -36.69
N SER A 7 -35.46 2.31 -36.71
CA SER A 7 -36.74 1.81 -36.23
C SER A 7 -36.86 2.05 -34.74
N MET A 8 -38.07 1.98 -34.20
CA MET A 8 -38.30 2.10 -32.76
C MET A 8 -37.52 1.01 -31.99
N GLU A 9 -37.44 -0.18 -32.55
CA GLU A 9 -36.71 -1.30 -31.95
C GLU A 9 -35.19 -1.03 -31.93
N GLU A 10 -34.63 -0.55 -33.05
CA GLU A 10 -33.21 -0.19 -33.14
C GLU A 10 -32.87 0.94 -32.20
N TYR A 11 -33.69 1.96 -32.11
CA TYR A 11 -33.54 3.07 -31.18
C TYR A 11 -33.53 2.56 -29.74
N HIS A 12 -34.49 1.70 -29.38
CA HIS A 12 -34.57 1.10 -28.05
C HIS A 12 -33.32 0.31 -27.71
N ASN A 13 -32.82 -0.48 -28.66
CA ASN A 13 -31.60 -1.27 -28.48
C ASN A 13 -30.36 -0.39 -28.27
N VAL A 14 -30.25 0.71 -29.00
CA VAL A 14 -29.13 1.67 -28.83
C VAL A 14 -29.19 2.32 -27.46
N VAL A 15 -30.35 2.78 -27.01
CA VAL A 15 -30.49 3.36 -25.67
C VAL A 15 -30.14 2.36 -24.58
N LYS A 16 -30.60 1.13 -24.71
CA LYS A 16 -30.29 0.05 -23.76
C LYS A 16 -28.80 -0.22 -23.69
N SER A 17 -28.10 -0.25 -24.84
CA SER A 17 -26.67 -0.43 -24.91
C SER A 17 -25.93 0.71 -24.24
N LEU A 18 -26.40 1.96 -24.41
CA LEU A 18 -25.79 3.13 -23.73
C LEU A 18 -25.92 3.03 -22.23
N TYR A 19 -27.07 2.66 -21.71
CA TYR A 19 -27.25 2.48 -20.26
C TYR A 19 -26.32 1.39 -19.72
N THR A 20 -26.19 0.29 -20.42
CA THR A 20 -25.27 -0.79 -20.04
C THR A 20 -23.82 -0.31 -19.99
N LEU A 21 -23.39 0.47 -20.98
CA LEU A 21 -22.04 1.06 -21.01
C LEU A 21 -21.81 2.02 -19.86
N ILE A 22 -22.80 2.86 -19.54
CA ILE A 22 -22.71 3.80 -18.42
C ILE A 22 -22.55 3.04 -17.10
N GLU A 23 -23.33 1.97 -16.88
CA GLU A 23 -23.22 1.14 -15.69
C GLU A 23 -21.83 0.50 -15.58
N LYS A 24 -21.30 -0.04 -16.69
CA LYS A 24 -19.97 -0.63 -16.72
C LYS A 24 -18.88 0.39 -16.43
N LEU A 25 -18.99 1.60 -16.99
CA LEU A 25 -18.04 2.67 -16.71
C LEU A 25 -18.04 3.06 -15.23
N TYR A 26 -19.21 3.15 -14.64
CA TYR A 26 -19.35 3.44 -13.22
C TYR A 26 -18.69 2.37 -12.36
N GLU A 27 -18.96 1.09 -12.65
CA GLU A 27 -18.34 -0.03 -11.94
C GLU A 27 -16.83 -0.05 -12.08
N MET A 28 -16.31 0.21 -13.29
CA MET A 28 -14.87 0.24 -13.55
C MET A 28 -14.20 1.40 -12.82
N THR A 29 -14.84 2.56 -12.76
CA THR A 29 -14.33 3.71 -12.01
C THR A 29 -14.25 3.39 -10.52
N LYS A 30 -15.28 2.76 -9.98
CA LYS A 30 -15.29 2.32 -8.58
C LYS A 30 -14.18 1.34 -8.28
N LYS A 31 -13.99 0.32 -9.13
CA LYS A 31 -12.90 -0.66 -8.99
C LYS A 31 -11.54 0.00 -9.07
N CYS A 32 -11.36 0.95 -9.99
CA CYS A 32 -10.11 1.69 -10.14
C CYS A 32 -9.76 2.46 -8.86
N ASN A 33 -10.73 3.13 -8.26
CA ASN A 33 -10.54 3.86 -7.00
C ASN A 33 -10.22 2.91 -5.84
N ASP A 34 -10.87 1.74 -5.78
CA ASP A 34 -10.59 0.72 -4.76
C ASP A 34 -9.16 0.18 -4.90
N TYR A 35 -8.70 -0.07 -6.13
CA TYR A 35 -7.33 -0.53 -6.38
C TYR A 35 -6.29 0.52 -6.02
N LYS A 36 -6.57 1.80 -6.28
CA LYS A 36 -5.68 2.90 -5.86
C LYS A 36 -5.53 2.95 -4.36
N ARG A 37 -6.63 2.81 -3.63
CA ARG A 37 -6.60 2.76 -2.17
C ARG A 37 -5.79 1.56 -1.67
N GLN A 38 -6.02 0.36 -2.21
CA GLN A 38 -5.27 -0.84 -1.87
C GLN A 38 -3.78 -0.67 -2.16
N ARG A 39 -3.44 -0.07 -3.30
CA ARG A 39 -2.05 0.24 -3.65
C ARG A 39 -1.41 1.15 -2.62
N ASP A 40 -2.09 2.21 -2.21
CA ASP A 40 -1.55 3.18 -1.25
C ASP A 40 -1.36 2.52 0.13
N GLU A 41 -2.29 1.68 0.55
CA GLU A 41 -2.17 0.88 1.78
C GLU A 41 -0.97 -0.06 1.72
N LEU A 42 -0.77 -0.77 0.60
CA LEU A 42 0.36 -1.66 0.40
C LEU A 42 1.69 -0.92 0.41
N ILE A 43 1.77 0.25 -0.22
CA ILE A 43 2.98 1.08 -0.20
C ILE A 43 3.32 1.50 1.23
N ASN A 44 2.33 1.92 2.00
CA ASN A 44 2.52 2.27 3.40
C ASN A 44 3.00 1.08 4.23
N ASP A 45 2.40 -0.10 4.03
CA ASP A 45 2.80 -1.33 4.72
C ASP A 45 4.23 -1.73 4.35
N MET A 46 4.61 -1.61 3.08
CA MET A 46 5.98 -1.89 2.62
C MET A 46 7.00 -0.96 3.26
N GLN A 47 6.69 0.32 3.40
CA GLN A 47 7.57 1.27 4.08
C GLN A 47 7.75 0.91 5.55
N ASN A 48 6.68 0.49 6.23
CA ASN A 48 6.74 0.04 7.62
C ASN A 48 7.59 -1.22 7.78
N VAL A 49 7.42 -2.19 6.89
CA VAL A 49 8.22 -3.43 6.88
C VAL A 49 9.68 -3.12 6.63
N LYS A 50 9.99 -2.25 5.68
CA LYS A 50 11.36 -1.83 5.38
C LYS A 50 12.03 -1.20 6.58
N ARG A 51 11.33 -0.29 7.26
CA ARG A 51 11.85 0.37 8.46
C ARG A 51 12.14 -0.63 9.57
N LYS A 52 11.24 -1.58 9.80
CA LYS A 52 11.43 -2.64 10.80
C LYS A 52 12.61 -3.55 10.45
N ALA A 53 12.78 -3.86 9.16
CA ALA A 53 13.91 -4.66 8.69
C ALA A 53 15.25 -3.94 8.91
N GLU A 54 15.31 -2.64 8.60
CA GLU A 54 16.51 -1.83 8.83
C GLU A 54 16.85 -1.73 10.32
N ALA A 55 15.84 -1.55 11.17
CA ALA A 55 16.03 -1.52 12.62
C ALA A 55 16.52 -2.88 13.15
N PHE A 56 15.99 -3.96 12.63
CA PHE A 56 16.44 -5.32 12.98
C PHE A 56 17.90 -5.53 12.61
N ASP A 57 18.30 -5.11 11.41
CA ASP A 57 19.70 -5.21 10.97
C ASP A 57 20.62 -4.39 11.86
N GLU A 58 20.24 -3.21 12.28
CA GLU A 58 21.00 -2.38 13.20
C GLU A 58 21.17 -3.06 14.56
N ILE A 59 20.11 -3.65 15.10
CA ILE A 59 20.15 -4.41 16.35
C ILE A 59 21.08 -5.62 16.22
N LYS A 60 20.99 -6.33 15.09
CA LYS A 60 21.84 -7.48 14.81
C LYS A 60 23.31 -7.12 14.79
N GLU A 61 23.68 -6.02 14.17
CA GLU A 61 25.06 -5.52 14.16
C GLU A 61 25.53 -5.21 15.58
N MET A 62 24.70 -4.62 16.42
CA MET A 62 25.03 -4.32 17.82
C MET A 62 25.25 -5.60 18.61
N ILE A 63 24.45 -6.63 18.41
CA ILE A 63 24.59 -7.93 19.08
C ILE A 63 25.90 -8.60 18.66
N ASP A 64 26.26 -8.55 17.40
CA ASP A 64 27.51 -9.11 16.89
C ASP A 64 28.74 -8.45 17.53
N TRP A 65 28.60 -7.19 17.96
CA TRP A 65 29.66 -6.45 18.64
C TRP A 65 29.77 -6.77 20.13
N PHE A 66 28.81 -7.43 20.76
CA PHE A 66 28.77 -7.67 22.19
C PHE A 66 29.96 -8.49 22.69
N ASP A 67 30.53 -9.38 21.88
CA ASP A 67 31.69 -10.17 22.23
C ASP A 67 32.99 -9.35 22.27
N GLU A 68 33.02 -8.19 21.64
CA GLU A 68 34.18 -7.32 21.48
C GLU A 68 34.19 -6.11 22.41
N ILE A 69 33.04 -5.81 23.06
CA ILE A 69 32.92 -4.64 23.92
C ILE A 69 33.17 -4.93 25.38
N GLU A 70 33.57 -3.88 26.12
CA GLU A 70 33.72 -3.94 27.56
C GLU A 70 32.35 -4.01 28.26
N PRO A 71 32.27 -4.58 29.48
CA PRO A 71 31.00 -4.73 30.19
C PRO A 71 30.21 -3.44 30.38
N TYR A 72 30.89 -2.30 30.60
CA TYR A 72 30.23 -1.02 30.75
C TYR A 72 29.62 -0.50 29.44
N GLU A 73 30.22 -0.83 28.31
CA GLU A 73 29.69 -0.51 26.98
C GLU A 73 28.49 -1.36 26.64
N PHE A 74 28.45 -2.60 27.15
CA PHE A 74 27.30 -3.49 26.97
C PHE A 74 26.01 -2.88 27.45
N LYS A 75 26.00 -2.24 28.64
CA LYS A 75 24.82 -1.58 29.18
C LYS A 75 24.34 -0.43 28.26
N ALA A 76 25.27 0.36 27.73
CA ALA A 76 24.97 1.43 26.81
C ALA A 76 24.34 0.89 25.52
N GLN A 77 24.81 -0.22 25.00
CA GLN A 77 24.27 -0.86 23.81
C GLN A 77 22.87 -1.42 24.07
N VAL A 78 22.62 -2.02 25.22
CA VAL A 78 21.29 -2.53 25.59
C VAL A 78 20.27 -1.37 25.66
N VAL A 79 20.64 -0.24 26.23
CA VAL A 79 19.78 0.96 26.28
C VAL A 79 19.47 1.45 24.87
N ARG A 80 20.44 1.45 23.98
CA ARG A 80 20.27 1.88 22.59
C ARG A 80 19.32 0.95 21.83
N ILE A 81 19.45 -0.36 22.02
CA ILE A 81 18.55 -1.36 21.42
C ILE A 81 17.11 -1.14 21.91
N LYS A 82 16.92 -0.94 23.21
CA LYS A 82 15.60 -0.66 23.77
C LYS A 82 14.99 0.59 23.18
N ARG A 83 15.77 1.64 22.95
CA ARG A 83 15.30 2.88 22.31
C ARG A 83 14.81 2.62 20.88
N ILE A 84 15.56 1.85 20.10
CA ILE A 84 15.18 1.49 18.73
C ILE A 84 13.84 0.74 18.75
N ILE A 85 13.66 -0.22 19.64
CA ILE A 85 12.43 -1.00 19.77
C ILE A 85 11.26 -0.09 20.17
N ASN A 86 11.46 0.81 21.13
CA ASN A 86 10.41 1.74 21.58
C ASN A 86 9.99 2.69 20.45
N ASP A 87 10.94 3.21 19.67
CA ASP A 87 10.65 4.07 18.53
C ASP A 87 9.81 3.35 17.47
N LEU A 88 10.04 2.05 17.28
CA LEU A 88 9.23 1.24 16.37
C LEU A 88 7.81 1.02 16.89
N GLU A 89 7.64 0.85 18.21
CA GLU A 89 6.33 0.61 18.82
C GLU A 89 5.45 1.85 18.84
N GLU A 90 6.04 3.05 18.90
CA GLU A 90 5.31 4.33 18.93
C GLU A 90 4.73 4.72 17.56
N GLN A 91 5.04 4.01 16.53
CA GLN A 91 4.53 4.26 15.19
C GLN A 91 3.47 3.20 14.79
#